data_0e8c6db1e1a8016996fda2b5b3d529e3
#
_entry.id   0e8c6db1e1a8016996fda2b5b3d529e3
#
_cell.length_a   1.000
_cell.length_b   1.000
_cell.length_c   1.000
_cell.angle_alpha   90.00
_cell.angle_beta   90.00
_cell.angle_gamma   90.00
#
_symmetry.space_group_name_H-M   'P 1'
#
loop_
_entity.id
_entity.type
_entity.pdbx_description
1 polymer ?
#
loop_
_entity_poly.entity_id
_entity_poly.type
_entity_poly.pdbx_seq_one_letter_code
_entity_poly.pdbx_strand_id
1 'polypeptide(L)'
;MIDPEETEPQRLARNLAELLQELRVAQNGVQVLFGFLLTLAFTERYAVAGEFVHVVHVVTTSLAAASAAFLIAPAAWHRVLFRHGHREQIIRNASVAALIGLILLAAAMTGTVLMIGHVVFGGLFGALLAAGFGLLFLMLWFIMPLWMRISPR
;
A
#
# COMPACT_ATOMS: atom_id res chain seq x y z
N MET A 1 -8.00 -4.64 -25.82
CA MET A 1 -7.96 -4.82 -27.28
C MET A 1 -6.49 -4.85 -27.64
N ILE A 2 -5.94 -5.98 -28.07
CA ILE A 2 -4.51 -6.11 -28.42
C ILE A 2 -4.40 -5.61 -29.86
N ASP A 3 -3.63 -4.54 -30.08
CA ASP A 3 -3.35 -4.03 -31.41
C ASP A 3 -2.33 -4.96 -32.08
N PRO A 4 -2.64 -5.62 -33.20
CA PRO A 4 -1.74 -6.57 -33.87
C PRO A 4 -0.43 -5.95 -34.41
N GLU A 5 -0.38 -4.62 -34.51
CA GLU A 5 0.78 -3.88 -35.03
C GLU A 5 1.68 -3.31 -33.91
N GLU A 6 1.31 -3.53 -32.62
CA GLU A 6 2.07 -2.99 -31.50
C GLU A 6 3.41 -3.72 -31.32
N THR A 7 4.52 -2.99 -31.39
CA THR A 7 5.84 -3.53 -31.13
C THR A 7 6.03 -3.85 -29.65
N GLU A 8 6.89 -4.82 -29.34
CA GLU A 8 7.21 -5.21 -27.96
C GLU A 8 7.63 -4.03 -27.06
N PRO A 9 8.49 -3.08 -27.51
CA PRO A 9 8.82 -1.89 -26.74
C PRO A 9 7.64 -0.97 -26.45
N GLN A 10 6.67 -0.87 -27.37
CA GLN A 10 5.45 -0.07 -27.18
C GLN A 10 4.53 -0.70 -26.15
N ARG A 11 4.36 -2.03 -26.19
CA ARG A 11 3.58 -2.79 -25.21
C ARG A 11 4.16 -2.65 -23.79
N LEU A 12 5.47 -2.78 -23.64
CA LEU A 12 6.15 -2.60 -22.36
C LEU A 12 6.00 -1.16 -21.82
N ALA A 13 6.09 -0.16 -22.68
CA ALA A 13 5.91 1.24 -22.28
C ALA A 13 4.47 1.51 -21.81
N ARG A 14 3.47 0.96 -22.49
CA ARG A 14 2.06 1.06 -22.10
C ARG A 14 1.81 0.39 -20.76
N ASN A 15 2.24 -0.86 -20.59
CA ASN A 15 2.06 -1.61 -19.34
C ASN A 15 2.70 -0.88 -18.14
N LEU A 16 3.87 -0.26 -18.34
CA LEU A 16 4.51 0.54 -17.30
C LEU A 16 3.71 1.82 -16.99
N ALA A 17 3.19 2.51 -18.00
CA ALA A 17 2.38 3.69 -17.82
C ALA A 17 1.07 3.38 -17.07
N GLU A 18 0.41 2.27 -17.41
CA GLU A 18 -0.77 1.76 -16.73
C GLU A 18 -0.47 1.47 -15.26
N LEU A 19 0.60 0.70 -14.97
CA LEU A 19 1.04 0.41 -13.61
C LEU A 19 1.29 1.69 -12.79
N LEU A 20 2.00 2.67 -13.35
CA LEU A 20 2.30 3.92 -12.66
C LEU A 20 1.02 4.74 -12.39
N GLN A 21 0.02 4.65 -13.26
CA GLN A 21 -1.27 5.31 -13.07
C GLN A 21 -2.08 4.63 -11.96
N GLU A 22 -2.11 3.30 -11.92
CA GLU A 22 -2.76 2.53 -10.85
C GLU A 22 -2.14 2.83 -9.50
N LEU A 23 -0.80 2.84 -9.42
CA LEU A 23 -0.08 3.14 -8.19
C LEU A 23 -0.34 4.55 -7.66
N ARG A 24 -0.67 5.51 -8.52
CA ARG A 24 -0.96 6.89 -8.10
C ARG A 24 -2.16 6.97 -7.16
N VAL A 25 -3.18 6.13 -7.35
CA VAL A 25 -4.34 6.08 -6.46
C VAL A 25 -3.92 5.61 -5.06
N ALA A 26 -3.13 4.53 -4.97
CA ALA A 26 -2.62 4.02 -3.70
C ALA A 26 -1.67 5.02 -3.03
N GLN A 27 -0.81 5.71 -3.80
CA GLN A 27 0.08 6.76 -3.32
C GLN A 27 -0.70 7.91 -2.66
N ASN A 28 -1.76 8.38 -3.28
CA ASN A 28 -2.61 9.42 -2.71
C ASN A 28 -3.23 8.96 -1.39
N GLY A 29 -3.74 7.72 -1.34
CA GLY A 29 -4.32 7.14 -0.12
C GLY A 29 -3.31 7.04 1.03
N VAL A 30 -2.11 6.55 0.76
CA VAL A 30 -1.08 6.43 1.80
C VAL A 30 -0.56 7.79 2.28
N GLN A 31 -0.47 8.79 1.41
CA GLN A 31 -0.06 10.14 1.80
C GLN A 31 -1.07 10.79 2.75
N VAL A 32 -2.36 10.65 2.49
CA VAL A 32 -3.42 11.15 3.38
C VAL A 32 -3.35 10.44 4.73
N LEU A 33 -3.23 9.11 4.73
CA LEU A 33 -3.11 8.32 5.96
C LEU A 33 -1.87 8.73 6.77
N PHE A 34 -0.72 8.83 6.11
CA PHE A 34 0.55 9.21 6.74
C PHE A 34 0.48 10.62 7.34
N GLY A 35 -0.07 11.59 6.60
CA GLY A 35 -0.28 12.96 7.10
C GLY A 35 -1.20 13.00 8.33
N PHE A 36 -2.28 12.22 8.32
CA PHE A 36 -3.16 12.08 9.48
C PHE A 36 -2.44 11.49 10.69
N LEU A 37 -1.67 10.41 10.50
CA LEU A 37 -0.89 9.79 11.57
C LEU A 37 0.14 10.77 12.16
N LEU A 38 0.84 11.53 11.32
CA LEU A 38 1.77 12.56 11.81
C LEU A 38 1.05 13.62 12.65
N THR A 39 -0.10 14.09 12.19
CA THR A 39 -0.88 15.12 12.91
C THR A 39 -1.36 14.61 14.27
N LEU A 40 -1.74 13.34 14.35
CA LEU A 40 -2.24 12.74 15.59
C LEU A 40 -1.21 12.80 16.73
N ALA A 41 0.09 12.67 16.43
CA ALA A 41 1.18 12.74 17.40
C ALA A 41 1.26 14.08 18.16
N PHE A 42 0.70 15.15 17.60
CA PHE A 42 0.71 16.50 18.19
C PHE A 42 -0.58 16.84 18.94
N THR A 43 -1.48 15.88 19.13
CA THR A 43 -2.74 16.12 19.86
C THR A 43 -2.55 15.90 21.36
N GLU A 44 -3.30 16.68 22.17
CA GLU A 44 -3.27 16.53 23.63
C GLU A 44 -3.71 15.11 24.07
N ARG A 45 -4.68 14.52 23.35
CA ARG A 45 -5.14 13.16 23.63
C ARG A 45 -4.06 12.11 23.40
N TYR A 46 -3.20 12.32 22.42
CA TYR A 46 -2.06 11.42 22.18
C TYR A 46 -1.04 11.52 23.32
N ALA A 47 -0.77 12.73 23.83
CA ALA A 47 0.19 12.94 24.90
C ALA A 47 -0.16 12.18 26.22
N VAL A 48 -1.46 11.98 26.48
CA VAL A 48 -1.96 11.25 27.66
C VAL A 48 -2.37 9.80 27.36
N ALA A 49 -2.17 9.34 26.14
CA ALA A 49 -2.50 7.97 25.74
C ALA A 49 -1.57 6.95 26.41
N GLY A 50 -2.05 5.72 26.59
CA GLY A 50 -1.25 4.64 27.14
C GLY A 50 -0.14 4.17 26.20
N GLU A 51 0.88 3.50 26.73
CA GLU A 51 2.04 2.98 26.00
C GLU A 51 1.64 2.15 24.77
N PHE A 52 0.60 1.32 24.88
CA PHE A 52 0.09 0.53 23.76
C PHE A 52 -0.25 1.40 22.55
N VAL A 53 -0.94 2.53 22.75
CA VAL A 53 -1.33 3.45 21.69
C VAL A 53 -0.10 4.06 21.04
N HIS A 54 0.90 4.46 21.81
CA HIS A 54 2.16 5.00 21.30
C HIS A 54 2.92 3.98 20.43
N VAL A 55 3.04 2.74 20.91
CA VAL A 55 3.73 1.67 20.18
C VAL A 55 3.00 1.37 18.86
N VAL A 56 1.68 1.16 18.90
CA VAL A 56 0.87 0.89 17.69
C VAL A 56 0.97 2.06 16.73
N HIS A 57 0.92 3.30 17.21
CA HIS A 57 1.05 4.49 16.38
C HIS A 57 2.40 4.57 15.66
N VAL A 58 3.51 4.37 16.38
CA VAL A 58 4.86 4.41 15.78
C VAL A 58 5.01 3.30 14.73
N VAL A 59 4.58 2.08 15.04
CA VAL A 59 4.62 0.96 14.08
C VAL A 59 3.77 1.26 12.85
N THR A 60 2.54 1.73 13.04
CA THR A 60 1.61 2.05 11.95
C THR A 60 2.15 3.17 11.06
N THR A 61 2.69 4.23 11.66
CA THR A 61 3.30 5.35 10.94
C THR A 61 4.52 4.89 10.13
N SER A 62 5.35 4.02 10.71
CA SER A 62 6.51 3.42 10.02
C SER A 62 6.09 2.55 8.83
N LEU A 63 5.02 1.75 9.00
CA LEU A 63 4.45 0.94 7.91
C LEU A 63 3.90 1.83 6.79
N ALA A 64 3.22 2.93 7.12
CA ALA A 64 2.71 3.88 6.12
C ALA A 64 3.87 4.57 5.37
N ALA A 65 4.93 4.99 6.06
CA ALA A 65 6.11 5.57 5.44
C ALA A 65 6.82 4.56 4.51
N ALA A 66 7.01 3.33 4.95
CA ALA A 66 7.59 2.26 4.15
C ALA A 66 6.71 1.94 2.93
N SER A 67 5.39 1.86 3.11
CA SER A 67 4.44 1.69 2.00
C SER A 67 4.60 2.79 0.95
N ALA A 68 4.64 4.05 1.37
CA ALA A 68 4.86 5.19 0.47
C ALA A 68 6.17 5.04 -0.32
N ALA A 69 7.27 4.66 0.34
CA ALA A 69 8.56 4.45 -0.31
C ALA A 69 8.48 3.36 -1.40
N PHE A 70 7.86 2.20 -1.11
CA PHE A 70 7.70 1.12 -2.07
C PHE A 70 6.77 1.47 -3.23
N LEU A 71 5.68 2.20 -2.99
CA LEU A 71 4.75 2.63 -4.03
C LEU A 71 5.35 3.70 -4.94
N ILE A 72 6.26 4.55 -4.44
CA ILE A 72 6.93 5.59 -5.21
C ILE A 72 8.16 5.05 -5.97
N ALA A 73 8.79 3.98 -5.47
CA ALA A 73 10.01 3.40 -6.05
C ALA A 73 9.92 3.14 -7.57
N PRO A 74 8.84 2.57 -8.15
CA PRO A 74 8.71 2.36 -9.60
C PRO A 74 8.85 3.65 -10.42
N ALA A 75 8.26 4.75 -9.95
CA ALA A 75 8.36 6.04 -10.63
C ALA A 75 9.79 6.61 -10.56
N ALA A 76 10.44 6.46 -9.41
CA ALA A 76 11.84 6.88 -9.24
C ALA A 76 12.78 6.05 -10.12
N TRP A 77 12.62 4.72 -10.17
CA TRP A 77 13.42 3.84 -11.03
C TRP A 77 13.22 4.15 -12.51
N HIS A 78 12.00 4.38 -12.94
CA HIS A 78 11.71 4.79 -14.31
C HIS A 78 12.49 6.06 -14.68
N ARG A 79 12.51 7.06 -13.81
CA ARG A 79 13.21 8.33 -14.05
C ARG A 79 14.73 8.17 -14.15
N VAL A 80 15.32 7.32 -13.30
CA VAL A 80 16.78 7.11 -13.23
C VAL A 80 17.27 6.18 -14.36
N LEU A 81 16.49 5.13 -14.68
CA LEU A 81 16.91 4.05 -15.59
C LEU A 81 16.37 4.21 -17.02
N PHE A 82 15.63 5.27 -17.32
CA PHE A 82 14.96 5.51 -18.61
C PHE A 82 15.90 5.42 -19.82
N ARG A 83 17.21 5.69 -19.64
CA ARG A 83 18.23 5.72 -20.71
C ARG A 83 19.00 4.41 -20.89
N HIS A 84 18.81 3.38 -20.06
CA HIS A 84 19.71 2.21 -19.97
C HIS A 84 19.14 0.88 -20.50
N GLY A 85 18.02 0.86 -21.20
CA GLY A 85 17.55 -0.32 -21.96
C GLY A 85 16.98 -1.51 -21.17
N HIS A 86 16.96 -1.49 -19.82
CA HIS A 86 16.52 -2.62 -18.97
C HIS A 86 15.00 -2.61 -18.64
N ARG A 87 14.15 -2.37 -19.64
CA ARG A 87 12.70 -2.14 -19.44
C ARG A 87 11.97 -3.32 -18.79
N GLU A 88 12.25 -4.54 -19.18
CA GLU A 88 11.56 -5.73 -18.70
C GLU A 88 11.85 -6.00 -17.21
N GLN A 89 13.10 -5.83 -16.79
CA GLN A 89 13.50 -5.98 -15.40
C GLN A 89 12.90 -4.90 -14.49
N ILE A 90 12.77 -3.68 -15.02
CA ILE A 90 12.12 -2.57 -14.31
C ILE A 90 10.66 -2.88 -14.05
N ILE A 91 9.90 -3.39 -15.01
CA ILE A 91 8.47 -3.71 -14.85
C ILE A 91 8.28 -4.82 -13.83
N ARG A 92 9.08 -5.87 -13.87
CA ARG A 92 9.01 -6.97 -12.89
C ARG A 92 9.29 -6.48 -11.47
N ASN A 93 10.35 -5.71 -11.28
CA ASN A 93 10.70 -5.15 -9.97
C ASN A 93 9.67 -4.13 -9.49
N ALA A 94 9.11 -3.34 -10.40
CA ALA A 94 8.03 -2.39 -10.11
C ALA A 94 6.77 -3.09 -9.60
N SER A 95 6.38 -4.21 -10.21
CA SER A 95 5.23 -5.00 -9.76
C SER A 95 5.46 -5.60 -8.36
N VAL A 96 6.68 -6.09 -8.08
CA VAL A 96 7.03 -6.59 -6.74
C VAL A 96 7.01 -5.47 -5.71
N ALA A 97 7.58 -4.31 -6.02
CA ALA A 97 7.57 -3.15 -5.14
C ALA A 97 6.15 -2.67 -4.86
N ALA A 98 5.29 -2.63 -5.89
CA ALA A 98 3.88 -2.30 -5.76
C ALA A 98 3.15 -3.26 -4.81
N LEU A 99 3.37 -4.57 -4.96
CA LEU A 99 2.77 -5.57 -4.08
C LEU A 99 3.20 -5.41 -2.62
N ILE A 100 4.50 -5.22 -2.38
CA ILE A 100 5.03 -4.96 -1.03
C ILE A 100 4.41 -3.67 -0.47
N GLY A 101 4.35 -2.61 -1.26
CA GLY A 101 3.72 -1.35 -0.86
C GLY A 101 2.26 -1.50 -0.47
N LEU A 102 1.46 -2.29 -1.21
CA LEU A 102 0.07 -2.56 -0.88
C LEU A 102 -0.08 -3.40 0.40
N ILE A 103 0.79 -4.39 0.63
CA ILE A 103 0.80 -5.18 1.88
C ILE A 103 1.05 -4.26 3.07
N LEU A 104 2.06 -3.39 2.98
CA LEU A 104 2.39 -2.43 4.03
C LEU A 104 1.26 -1.42 4.26
N LEU A 105 0.57 -0.98 3.18
CA LEU A 105 -0.59 -0.11 3.28
C LEU A 105 -1.75 -0.79 4.02
N ALA A 106 -2.07 -2.03 3.66
CA ALA A 106 -3.11 -2.80 4.34
C ALA A 106 -2.80 -2.97 5.83
N ALA A 107 -1.54 -3.27 6.18
CA ALA A 107 -1.09 -3.38 7.56
C ALA A 107 -1.19 -2.03 8.30
N ALA A 108 -0.79 -0.92 7.67
CA ALA A 108 -0.92 0.43 8.25
C ALA A 108 -2.39 0.82 8.47
N MET A 109 -3.27 0.55 7.52
CA MET A 109 -4.71 0.81 7.67
C MET A 109 -5.32 -0.04 8.80
N THR A 110 -4.94 -1.31 8.88
CA THR A 110 -5.36 -2.22 9.96
C THR A 110 -4.86 -1.73 11.33
N GLY A 111 -3.61 -1.29 11.43
CA GLY A 111 -3.03 -0.71 12.63
C GLY A 111 -3.75 0.58 13.07
N THR A 112 -4.14 1.41 12.10
CA THR A 112 -4.95 2.63 12.37
C THR A 112 -6.31 2.27 12.96
N VAL A 113 -7.00 1.28 12.38
CA VAL A 113 -8.28 0.77 12.90
C VAL A 113 -8.11 0.18 14.30
N LEU A 114 -7.05 -0.59 14.55
CA LEU A 114 -6.73 -1.13 15.86
C LEU A 114 -6.58 -0.02 16.91
N MET A 115 -5.79 1.00 16.58
CA MET A 115 -5.51 2.12 17.48
C MET A 115 -6.78 2.90 17.81
N ILE A 116 -7.56 3.29 16.81
CA ILE A 116 -8.81 4.02 17.00
C ILE A 116 -9.83 3.18 17.75
N GLY A 117 -9.98 1.92 17.34
CA GLY A 117 -10.91 0.99 18.00
C GLY A 117 -10.54 0.74 19.47
N HIS A 118 -9.25 0.64 19.78
CA HIS A 118 -8.77 0.50 21.15
C HIS A 118 -9.11 1.73 22.02
N VAL A 119 -8.88 2.93 21.47
CA VAL A 119 -9.14 4.20 22.20
C VAL A 119 -10.63 4.44 22.41
N VAL A 120 -11.48 4.07 21.44
CA VAL A 120 -12.92 4.38 21.48
C VAL A 120 -13.73 3.31 22.21
N PHE A 121 -13.42 2.03 21.98
CA PHE A 121 -14.25 0.91 22.45
C PHE A 121 -13.52 -0.04 23.41
N GLY A 122 -12.22 0.16 23.63
CA GLY A 122 -11.40 -0.73 24.45
C GLY A 122 -10.67 -1.82 23.65
N GLY A 123 -9.75 -2.54 24.32
CA GLY A 123 -8.78 -3.41 23.66
C GLY A 123 -9.37 -4.57 22.86
N LEU A 124 -10.32 -5.30 23.44
CA LEU A 124 -10.92 -6.46 22.77
C LEU A 124 -11.70 -6.06 21.51
N PHE A 125 -12.52 -5.02 21.60
CA PHE A 125 -13.34 -4.58 20.49
C PHE A 125 -12.49 -3.96 19.37
N GLY A 126 -11.47 -3.18 19.76
CA GLY A 126 -10.46 -2.67 18.80
C GLY A 126 -9.74 -3.78 18.06
N ALA A 127 -9.34 -4.85 18.74
CA ALA A 127 -8.70 -6.00 18.13
C ALA A 127 -9.63 -6.75 17.16
N LEU A 128 -10.91 -6.95 17.51
CA LEU A 128 -11.89 -7.58 16.64
C LEU A 128 -12.16 -6.75 15.38
N LEU A 129 -12.29 -5.42 15.52
CA LEU A 129 -12.42 -4.52 14.38
C LEU A 129 -11.20 -4.59 13.46
N ALA A 130 -9.99 -4.53 14.02
CA ALA A 130 -8.76 -4.61 13.26
C ALA A 130 -8.65 -5.96 12.53
N ALA A 131 -8.99 -7.08 13.19
CA ALA A 131 -9.02 -8.39 12.56
C ALA A 131 -10.01 -8.44 11.39
N GLY A 132 -11.21 -7.88 11.55
CA GLY A 132 -12.22 -7.79 10.49
C GLY A 132 -11.73 -7.01 9.28
N PHE A 133 -11.17 -5.82 9.47
CA PHE A 133 -10.61 -5.02 8.38
C PHE A 133 -9.36 -5.66 7.77
N GLY A 134 -8.49 -6.25 8.58
CA GLY A 134 -7.32 -6.98 8.08
C GLY A 134 -7.73 -8.16 7.18
N LEU A 135 -8.74 -8.93 7.58
CA LEU A 135 -9.31 -10.00 6.75
C LEU A 135 -9.96 -9.45 5.47
N LEU A 136 -10.66 -8.31 5.55
CA LEU A 136 -11.25 -7.67 4.39
C LEU A 136 -10.18 -7.27 3.35
N PHE A 137 -9.10 -6.62 3.78
CA PHE A 137 -7.99 -6.27 2.88
C PHE A 137 -7.33 -7.51 2.29
N LEU A 138 -7.07 -8.54 3.12
CA LEU A 138 -6.48 -9.79 2.67
C LEU A 138 -7.34 -10.47 1.60
N MET A 139 -8.65 -10.54 1.82
CA MET A 139 -9.60 -11.15 0.89
C MET A 139 -9.68 -10.39 -0.43
N LEU A 140 -9.92 -9.06 -0.37
CA LEU A 140 -10.17 -8.25 -1.57
C LEU A 140 -8.89 -8.00 -2.39
N TRP A 141 -7.77 -7.76 -1.73
CA TRP A 141 -6.56 -7.33 -2.43
C TRP A 141 -5.64 -8.49 -2.82
N PHE A 142 -5.73 -9.64 -2.14
CA PHE A 142 -4.80 -10.75 -2.36
C PHE A 142 -5.51 -12.06 -2.73
N ILE A 143 -6.47 -12.53 -1.93
CA ILE A 143 -7.09 -13.83 -2.15
C ILE A 143 -7.97 -13.83 -3.39
N MET A 144 -8.84 -12.84 -3.55
CA MET A 144 -9.77 -12.75 -4.68
C MET A 144 -9.05 -12.67 -6.04
N PRO A 145 -8.03 -11.83 -6.26
CA PRO A 145 -7.29 -11.81 -7.52
C PRO A 145 -6.52 -13.11 -7.78
N LEU A 146 -5.95 -13.73 -6.74
CA LEU A 146 -5.28 -15.02 -6.84
C LEU A 146 -6.26 -16.13 -7.27
N TRP A 147 -7.44 -16.15 -6.68
CA TRP A 147 -8.48 -17.11 -7.02
C TRP A 147 -8.97 -16.94 -8.47
N MET A 148 -9.19 -15.71 -8.92
CA MET A 148 -9.54 -15.40 -10.32
C MET A 148 -8.45 -15.85 -11.31
N ARG A 149 -7.20 -15.85 -10.91
CA ARG A 149 -6.05 -16.27 -11.74
C ARG A 149 -5.98 -17.79 -11.89
N ILE A 150 -6.43 -18.55 -10.88
CA ILE A 150 -6.31 -20.01 -10.79
C ILE A 150 -7.57 -20.69 -11.35
N SER A 151 -8.74 -20.04 -11.33
CA SER A 151 -10.00 -20.59 -11.89
C SER A 151 -9.91 -20.63 -13.41
N PRO A 152 -9.90 -21.83 -14.04
CA PRO A 152 -9.98 -21.94 -15.49
C PRO A 152 -11.35 -21.45 -15.96
N ARG A 153 -11.36 -20.65 -17.04
CA ARG A 153 -12.59 -20.35 -17.79
C ARG A 153 -12.99 -21.53 -18.62
#